data_00e03371fa6eac71bac047782c4dd259
#
_entry.id   00e03371fa6eac71bac047782c4dd259
#
_cell.length_a   1.000
_cell.length_b   1.000
_cell.length_c   1.000
_cell.angle_alpha   90.00
_cell.angle_beta   90.00
_cell.angle_gamma   90.00
#
_symmetry.space_group_name_H-M   'P 1'
#
loop_
_entity.id
_entity.type
_entity.pdbx_description
1 polymer ?
#
loop_
_entity_poly.entity_id
_entity_poly.type
_entity_poly.pdbx_seq_one_letter_code
_entity_poly.pdbx_strand_id
1 'polypeptide(L)'
;VMSGMIGSPYEKIRFGTPTPLANAEQIGKDFFEFLGVKTLEEARALDAFEIRDKYSDFAKDHPRMYTVLDGVFCKEDPYKKMLEGRSLLVPLMAGNTSDEFLNHIEAKDGEQLLKKAEELFKDKADQFLSFEENKKQTPEGFSPVSGIEYSVKRAFLSRKDKGCNQNSYYYRFDADIPGWDNAG
;
A
#
# COMPACT_ATOMS: atom_id res chain seq x y z
N VAL A 1 -6.22 8.37 9.35
CA VAL A 1 -5.52 7.18 8.77
C VAL A 1 -4.03 7.44 8.86
N MET A 2 -3.28 6.46 9.29
CA MET A 2 -1.83 6.55 9.44
C MET A 2 -1.19 5.44 8.60
N SER A 3 -0.24 5.82 7.73
CA SER A 3 0.53 4.92 6.88
C SER A 3 -0.31 3.92 6.07
N GLY A 4 -1.44 4.37 5.55
CA GLY A 4 -2.38 3.53 4.80
C GLY A 4 -2.39 3.82 3.31
N MET A 5 -2.33 2.79 2.49
CA MET A 5 -2.50 2.93 1.03
C MET A 5 -3.98 3.01 0.70
N ILE A 6 -4.53 4.22 0.70
CA ILE A 6 -5.99 4.47 0.63
C ILE A 6 -6.50 4.84 -0.76
N GLY A 7 -5.64 5.00 -1.74
CA GLY A 7 -6.06 5.50 -3.07
C GLY A 7 -5.13 5.11 -4.21
N SER A 8 -4.36 4.01 -4.09
CA SER A 8 -3.49 3.56 -5.17
C SER A 8 -4.27 2.83 -6.27
N PRO A 9 -4.19 3.27 -7.54
CA PRO A 9 -4.73 2.55 -8.68
C PRO A 9 -3.82 1.42 -9.17
N TYR A 10 -2.57 1.36 -8.69
CA TYR A 10 -1.55 0.45 -9.16
C TYR A 10 -1.33 -0.68 -8.18
N GLU A 11 -1.49 -1.93 -8.60
CA GLU A 11 -1.32 -3.12 -7.77
C GLU A 11 0.06 -3.21 -7.10
N LYS A 12 1.11 -2.76 -7.80
CA LYS A 12 2.48 -2.79 -7.29
C LYS A 12 2.74 -1.85 -6.10
N ILE A 13 1.90 -0.85 -5.90
CA ILE A 13 2.03 0.17 -4.85
C ILE A 13 0.85 0.17 -3.88
N ARG A 14 0.17 -0.94 -3.71
CA ARG A 14 -0.86 -1.17 -2.70
C ARG A 14 -0.61 -2.51 -2.01
N PHE A 15 -1.14 -2.68 -0.80
CA PHE A 15 -0.96 -3.89 0.00
C PHE A 15 -1.74 -5.11 -0.49
N GLY A 16 -1.97 -5.20 -1.78
CA GLY A 16 -2.60 -6.33 -2.43
C GLY A 16 -3.96 -6.01 -3.04
N THR A 17 -4.41 -6.92 -3.85
CA THR A 17 -5.72 -6.88 -4.49
C THR A 17 -6.76 -7.47 -3.56
N PRO A 18 -7.95 -6.87 -3.41
CA PRO A 18 -9.02 -7.47 -2.64
C PRO A 18 -9.32 -8.89 -3.10
N THR A 19 -9.53 -9.77 -2.14
CA THR A 19 -9.72 -11.21 -2.37
C THR A 19 -11.21 -11.52 -2.59
N PRO A 20 -11.62 -12.11 -3.71
CA PRO A 20 -13.00 -12.60 -3.88
C PRO A 20 -13.37 -13.60 -2.79
N LEU A 21 -14.63 -13.59 -2.31
CA LEU A 21 -15.10 -14.46 -1.24
C LEU A 21 -14.79 -15.95 -1.49
N ALA A 22 -15.10 -16.43 -2.69
CA ALA A 22 -14.86 -17.85 -3.03
C ALA A 22 -13.37 -18.24 -2.92
N ASN A 23 -12.47 -17.34 -3.27
CA ASN A 23 -11.03 -17.57 -3.14
C ASN A 23 -10.61 -17.57 -1.65
N ALA A 24 -11.16 -16.64 -0.85
CA ALA A 24 -10.88 -16.58 0.58
C ALA A 24 -11.40 -17.84 1.30
N GLU A 25 -12.58 -18.34 0.93
CA GLU A 25 -13.11 -19.59 1.46
C GLU A 25 -12.25 -20.81 1.08
N GLN A 26 -11.73 -20.84 -0.16
CA GLN A 26 -10.84 -21.92 -0.56
C GLN A 26 -9.52 -21.89 0.21
N ILE A 27 -8.89 -20.72 0.32
CA ILE A 27 -7.66 -20.55 1.12
C ILE A 27 -7.92 -20.97 2.58
N GLY A 28 -9.10 -20.65 3.13
CA GLY A 28 -9.49 -21.06 4.48
C GLY A 28 -9.61 -22.59 4.62
N LYS A 29 -10.18 -23.27 3.64
CA LYS A 29 -10.26 -24.75 3.61
C LYS A 29 -8.88 -25.37 3.54
N ASP A 30 -8.03 -24.89 2.64
CA ASP A 30 -6.66 -25.37 2.46
C ASP A 30 -5.84 -25.18 3.75
N PHE A 31 -6.05 -24.05 4.45
CA PHE A 31 -5.40 -23.82 5.74
C PHE A 31 -5.91 -24.74 6.85
N PHE A 32 -7.20 -25.05 6.89
CA PHE A 32 -7.76 -26.02 7.85
C PHE A 32 -7.18 -27.40 7.61
N GLU A 33 -7.04 -27.82 6.35
CA GLU A 33 -6.39 -29.08 5.99
C GLU A 33 -4.91 -29.08 6.43
N PHE A 34 -4.19 -27.97 6.20
CA PHE A 34 -2.80 -27.80 6.65
C PHE A 34 -2.65 -27.88 8.17
N LEU A 35 -3.62 -27.33 8.93
CA LEU A 35 -3.67 -27.44 10.39
C LEU A 35 -4.05 -28.84 10.87
N GLY A 36 -4.65 -29.67 10.03
CA GLY A 36 -5.21 -30.97 10.41
C GLY A 36 -6.53 -30.90 11.18
N VAL A 37 -7.29 -29.81 11.01
CA VAL A 37 -8.58 -29.59 11.67
C VAL A 37 -9.72 -29.58 10.65
N LYS A 38 -10.94 -29.90 11.12
CA LYS A 38 -12.12 -29.98 10.26
C LYS A 38 -13.18 -28.93 10.60
N THR A 39 -13.15 -28.42 11.80
CA THR A 39 -14.15 -27.47 12.29
C THR A 39 -13.49 -26.22 12.90
N LEU A 40 -14.28 -25.15 13.00
CA LEU A 40 -13.83 -23.91 13.64
C LEU A 40 -13.56 -24.13 15.13
N GLU A 41 -14.33 -25.01 15.79
CA GLU A 41 -14.14 -25.37 17.19
C GLU A 41 -12.79 -26.05 17.42
N GLU A 42 -12.42 -26.98 16.54
CA GLU A 42 -11.11 -27.64 16.57
C GLU A 42 -9.98 -26.61 16.37
N ALA A 43 -10.13 -25.71 15.38
CA ALA A 43 -9.16 -24.66 15.13
C ALA A 43 -9.01 -23.71 16.34
N ARG A 44 -10.11 -23.34 17.01
CA ARG A 44 -10.10 -22.50 18.22
C ARG A 44 -9.50 -23.17 19.44
N ALA A 45 -9.42 -24.48 19.45
CA ALA A 45 -8.79 -25.24 20.53
C ALA A 45 -7.26 -25.32 20.42
N LEU A 46 -6.69 -24.96 19.25
CA LEU A 46 -5.24 -24.89 19.05
C LEU A 46 -4.65 -23.66 19.76
N ASP A 47 -3.38 -23.76 20.13
CA ASP A 47 -2.64 -22.63 20.64
C ASP A 47 -2.44 -21.53 19.57
N ALA A 48 -2.65 -20.28 19.93
CA ALA A 48 -2.57 -19.15 18.99
C ALA A 48 -1.18 -18.98 18.35
N PHE A 49 -0.11 -19.29 19.09
CA PHE A 49 1.25 -19.22 18.56
C PHE A 49 1.51 -20.36 17.59
N GLU A 50 0.97 -21.54 17.84
CA GLU A 50 1.01 -22.66 16.89
C GLU A 50 0.32 -22.29 15.58
N ILE A 51 -0.89 -21.73 15.63
CA ILE A 51 -1.62 -21.26 14.44
C ILE A 51 -0.81 -20.22 13.67
N ARG A 52 -0.22 -19.23 14.38
CA ARG A 52 0.61 -18.18 13.77
C ARG A 52 1.81 -18.77 13.02
N ASP A 53 2.54 -19.68 13.67
CA ASP A 53 3.74 -20.26 13.11
C ASP A 53 3.42 -21.14 11.90
N LYS A 54 2.38 -21.98 12.01
CA LYS A 54 1.87 -22.77 10.87
C LYS A 54 1.35 -21.90 9.72
N TYR A 55 0.70 -20.75 10.02
CA TYR A 55 0.28 -19.82 8.98
C TYR A 55 1.47 -19.20 8.24
N SER A 56 2.55 -18.93 8.94
CA SER A 56 3.77 -18.41 8.31
C SER A 56 4.39 -19.40 7.33
N ASP A 57 4.30 -20.69 7.61
CA ASP A 57 4.75 -21.74 6.70
C ASP A 57 3.77 -21.93 5.53
N PHE A 58 2.47 -22.01 5.81
CA PHE A 58 1.42 -22.12 4.81
C PHE A 58 1.48 -20.96 3.78
N ALA A 59 1.71 -19.73 4.23
CA ALA A 59 1.75 -18.54 3.39
C ALA A 59 2.94 -18.48 2.42
N LYS A 60 3.92 -19.38 2.52
CA LYS A 60 5.03 -19.48 1.56
C LYS A 60 4.56 -20.00 0.20
N ASP A 61 3.61 -20.91 0.20
CA ASP A 61 3.14 -21.61 -1.00
C ASP A 61 1.68 -21.25 -1.38
N HIS A 62 1.04 -20.38 -0.59
CA HIS A 62 -0.35 -19.99 -0.81
C HIS A 62 -0.51 -18.48 -0.92
N PRO A 63 -1.50 -17.98 -1.68
CA PRO A 63 -1.79 -16.56 -1.78
C PRO A 63 -2.15 -15.98 -0.41
N ARG A 64 -1.61 -14.79 -0.10
CA ARG A 64 -2.05 -14.05 1.09
C ARG A 64 -3.47 -13.53 0.89
N MET A 65 -4.30 -13.67 1.92
CA MET A 65 -5.59 -13.00 1.96
C MET A 65 -5.42 -11.54 2.35
N TYR A 66 -6.14 -10.68 1.64
CA TYR A 66 -6.28 -9.26 1.96
C TYR A 66 -7.74 -8.95 2.30
N THR A 67 -8.19 -7.72 2.11
CA THR A 67 -9.60 -7.37 2.27
C THR A 67 -10.47 -8.31 1.43
N VAL A 68 -11.43 -8.98 2.05
CA VAL A 68 -12.32 -9.93 1.36
C VAL A 68 -13.54 -9.20 0.81
N LEU A 69 -13.82 -9.42 -0.47
CA LEU A 69 -15.04 -8.96 -1.11
C LEU A 69 -16.18 -9.94 -0.78
N ASP A 70 -16.79 -9.77 0.40
CA ASP A 70 -17.81 -10.66 0.92
C ASP A 70 -19.24 -10.33 0.45
N GLY A 71 -19.40 -9.20 -0.26
CA GLY A 71 -20.69 -8.73 -0.76
C GLY A 71 -21.60 -8.11 0.32
N VAL A 72 -21.22 -8.14 1.58
CA VAL A 72 -21.98 -7.62 2.73
C VAL A 72 -21.30 -6.39 3.31
N PHE A 73 -20.16 -6.59 3.95
CA PHE A 73 -19.34 -5.51 4.52
C PHE A 73 -18.50 -4.83 3.43
N CYS A 74 -17.77 -5.60 2.65
CA CYS A 74 -16.96 -5.10 1.55
C CYS A 74 -17.54 -5.57 0.20
N LYS A 75 -18.34 -4.71 -0.44
CA LYS A 75 -19.07 -5.02 -1.68
C LYS A 75 -18.27 -4.79 -2.95
N GLU A 76 -17.23 -4.02 -2.87
CA GLU A 76 -16.41 -3.60 -4.01
C GLU A 76 -14.98 -3.24 -3.57
N ASP A 77 -14.05 -3.12 -4.53
CA ASP A 77 -12.67 -2.71 -4.26
C ASP A 77 -12.64 -1.33 -3.56
N PRO A 78 -12.16 -1.24 -2.30
CA PRO A 78 -12.14 0.00 -1.55
C PRO A 78 -11.19 1.05 -2.15
N TYR A 79 -10.11 0.63 -2.82
CA TYR A 79 -9.20 1.55 -3.52
C TYR A 79 -9.89 2.19 -4.72
N LYS A 80 -10.57 1.38 -5.53
CA LYS A 80 -11.34 1.86 -6.67
C LYS A 80 -12.44 2.82 -6.21
N LYS A 81 -13.16 2.45 -5.17
CA LYS A 81 -14.21 3.30 -4.57
C LYS A 81 -13.67 4.65 -4.12
N MET A 82 -12.51 4.68 -3.48
CA MET A 82 -11.86 5.92 -3.06
C MET A 82 -11.47 6.79 -4.26
N LEU A 83 -10.84 6.19 -5.29
CA LEU A 83 -10.41 6.91 -6.49
C LEU A 83 -11.58 7.43 -7.34
N GLU A 84 -12.73 6.79 -7.27
CA GLU A 84 -13.97 7.25 -7.93
C GLU A 84 -14.73 8.29 -7.10
N GLY A 85 -14.20 8.69 -5.94
CA GLY A 85 -14.82 9.66 -5.04
C GLY A 85 -16.09 9.16 -4.35
N ARG A 86 -16.33 7.85 -4.35
CA ARG A 86 -17.51 7.19 -3.75
C ARG A 86 -17.30 6.77 -2.30
N SER A 87 -16.28 7.31 -1.65
CA SER A 87 -16.05 7.13 -0.21
C SER A 87 -16.99 8.01 0.61
N LEU A 88 -17.05 7.76 1.92
CA LEU A 88 -17.82 8.61 2.83
C LEU A 88 -17.36 10.08 2.74
N LEU A 89 -18.31 10.98 2.64
CA LEU A 89 -18.07 12.42 2.55
C LEU A 89 -17.93 13.03 3.96
N VAL A 90 -16.91 12.60 4.68
CA VAL A 90 -16.52 13.11 6.00
C VAL A 90 -15.16 13.79 5.92
N PRO A 91 -14.82 14.69 6.85
CA PRO A 91 -13.45 15.19 6.97
C PRO A 91 -12.49 14.02 7.12
N LEU A 92 -11.35 14.07 6.41
CA LEU A 92 -10.37 13.01 6.42
C LEU A 92 -9.00 13.58 6.78
N MET A 93 -8.36 13.02 7.79
CA MET A 93 -6.95 13.26 8.08
C MET A 93 -6.17 11.97 7.79
N ALA A 94 -5.16 12.05 6.94
CA ALA A 94 -4.29 10.93 6.64
C ALA A 94 -2.88 11.41 6.32
N GLY A 95 -1.89 10.57 6.59
CA GLY A 95 -0.48 10.89 6.35
C GLY A 95 0.41 9.66 6.56
N ASN A 96 1.69 9.91 6.56
CA ASN A 96 2.75 8.91 6.64
C ASN A 96 3.99 9.49 7.32
N THR A 97 4.97 8.64 7.59
CA THR A 97 6.31 9.07 8.00
C THR A 97 7.12 9.54 6.78
N SER A 98 8.19 10.33 7.02
CA SER A 98 9.03 10.88 5.93
C SER A 98 9.69 9.79 5.09
N ASP A 99 10.15 8.72 5.72
CA ASP A 99 11.01 7.72 5.11
C ASP A 99 10.32 6.37 4.89
N GLU A 100 8.99 6.35 4.98
CA GLU A 100 8.22 5.12 4.90
C GLU A 100 8.10 4.60 3.46
N PHE A 101 8.60 3.37 3.24
CA PHE A 101 8.53 2.68 1.94
C PHE A 101 8.94 3.55 0.74
N LEU A 102 10.10 4.18 0.85
CA LEU A 102 10.66 4.98 -0.24
C LEU A 102 11.01 4.09 -1.43
N ASN A 103 10.64 4.55 -2.62
CA ASN A 103 11.04 3.95 -3.88
C ASN A 103 12.05 4.88 -4.55
N HIS A 104 13.19 4.35 -4.93
CA HIS A 104 14.25 5.07 -5.62
C HIS A 104 14.40 4.57 -7.06
N ILE A 105 14.86 5.47 -7.94
CA ILE A 105 15.37 5.08 -9.25
C ILE A 105 16.84 4.73 -9.06
N GLU A 106 17.18 3.46 -9.22
CA GLU A 106 18.55 2.97 -9.13
C GLU A 106 19.40 3.53 -10.26
N ALA A 107 20.06 4.64 -10.00
CA ALA A 107 21.00 5.31 -10.90
C ALA A 107 22.13 5.93 -10.08
N LYS A 108 23.35 5.86 -10.60
CA LYS A 108 24.57 6.34 -9.90
C LYS A 108 24.84 7.83 -10.14
N ASP A 109 24.32 8.35 -11.23
CA ASP A 109 24.52 9.72 -11.68
C ASP A 109 23.35 10.23 -12.52
N GLY A 110 23.39 11.49 -12.92
CA GLY A 110 22.34 12.12 -13.72
C GLY A 110 22.19 11.54 -15.12
N GLU A 111 23.24 11.01 -15.73
CA GLU A 111 23.17 10.38 -17.05
C GLU A 111 22.38 9.05 -16.99
N GLN A 112 22.67 8.25 -15.97
CA GLN A 112 21.91 7.02 -15.72
C GLN A 112 20.47 7.32 -15.33
N LEU A 113 20.22 8.39 -14.55
CA LEU A 113 18.88 8.84 -14.22
C LEU A 113 18.08 9.18 -15.48
N LEU A 114 18.67 9.95 -16.41
CA LEU A 114 18.01 10.29 -17.67
C LEU A 114 17.59 9.05 -18.43
N LYS A 115 18.52 8.11 -18.64
CA LYS A 115 18.24 6.86 -19.34
C LYS A 115 17.14 6.03 -18.65
N LYS A 116 17.19 5.94 -17.33
CA LYS A 116 16.16 5.24 -16.55
C LYS A 116 14.80 5.92 -16.62
N ALA A 117 14.77 7.26 -16.61
CA ALA A 117 13.54 8.02 -16.77
C ALA A 117 12.90 7.78 -18.13
N GLU A 118 13.69 7.76 -19.21
CA GLU A 118 13.21 7.44 -20.56
C GLU A 118 12.64 6.01 -20.63
N GLU A 119 13.33 5.03 -20.05
CA GLU A 119 12.86 3.63 -19.98
C GLU A 119 11.53 3.50 -19.22
N LEU A 120 11.40 4.17 -18.06
CA LEU A 120 10.25 4.04 -17.14
C LEU A 120 9.05 4.88 -17.58
N PHE A 121 9.29 6.12 -18.00
CA PHE A 121 8.23 7.13 -18.20
C PHE A 121 7.98 7.48 -19.68
N LYS A 122 8.83 7.02 -20.57
CA LYS A 122 8.70 7.21 -22.03
C LYS A 122 8.47 8.68 -22.39
N ASP A 123 7.35 8.98 -23.03
CA ASP A 123 6.93 10.33 -23.42
C ASP A 123 6.76 11.34 -22.26
N LYS A 124 6.76 10.88 -21.03
CA LYS A 124 6.68 11.70 -19.81
C LYS A 124 8.02 11.89 -19.11
N ALA A 125 9.11 11.38 -19.66
CA ALA A 125 10.43 11.46 -19.03
C ALA A 125 10.85 12.92 -18.78
N ASP A 126 10.67 13.82 -19.77
CA ASP A 126 11.00 15.24 -19.63
C ASP A 126 10.17 15.92 -18.53
N GLN A 127 8.87 15.59 -18.45
CA GLN A 127 8.01 16.09 -17.40
C GLN A 127 8.49 15.62 -16.03
N PHE A 128 8.87 14.35 -15.89
CA PHE A 128 9.41 13.79 -14.66
C PHE A 128 10.70 14.51 -14.26
N LEU A 129 11.64 14.71 -15.18
CA LEU A 129 12.92 15.37 -14.96
C LEU A 129 12.81 16.88 -14.78
N SER A 130 11.66 17.49 -15.09
CA SER A 130 11.44 18.92 -14.83
C SER A 130 11.29 19.25 -13.33
N PHE A 131 11.00 18.26 -12.49
CA PHE A 131 10.90 18.44 -11.04
C PHE A 131 12.27 18.24 -10.38
N GLU A 132 12.74 19.22 -9.64
CA GLU A 132 14.04 19.14 -8.94
C GLU A 132 14.08 18.04 -7.89
N GLU A 133 12.96 17.76 -7.23
CA GLU A 133 12.82 16.65 -6.28
C GLU A 133 13.18 15.30 -6.89
N ASN A 134 12.85 15.11 -8.17
CA ASN A 134 13.11 13.86 -8.87
C ASN A 134 14.60 13.69 -9.23
N LYS A 135 15.39 14.76 -9.13
CA LYS A 135 16.83 14.77 -9.37
C LYS A 135 17.66 14.72 -8.08
N LYS A 136 17.01 14.66 -6.93
CA LYS A 136 17.71 14.52 -5.64
C LYS A 136 18.33 13.14 -5.55
N GLN A 137 19.65 13.14 -5.36
CA GLN A 137 20.40 11.91 -5.16
C GLN A 137 20.46 11.53 -3.68
N THR A 138 20.24 10.26 -3.40
CA THR A 138 20.49 9.64 -2.10
C THR A 138 21.47 8.47 -2.28
N PRO A 139 21.99 7.86 -1.20
CA PRO A 139 22.82 6.67 -1.31
C PRO A 139 22.17 5.51 -2.07
N GLU A 140 20.84 5.42 -2.02
CA GLU A 140 20.03 4.35 -2.64
C GLU A 140 19.65 4.65 -4.10
N GLY A 141 19.78 5.91 -4.55
CA GLY A 141 19.41 6.33 -5.91
C GLY A 141 18.77 7.71 -5.97
N PHE A 142 17.87 7.90 -6.93
CA PHE A 142 17.19 9.16 -7.18
C PHE A 142 15.69 9.06 -6.94
N SER A 143 15.04 10.23 -6.79
CA SER A 143 13.59 10.34 -6.71
C SER A 143 12.98 9.50 -5.59
N PRO A 144 13.33 9.76 -4.31
CA PRO A 144 12.75 9.04 -3.19
C PRO A 144 11.26 9.40 -3.05
N VAL A 145 10.38 8.49 -3.46
CA VAL A 145 8.93 8.67 -3.40
C VAL A 145 8.31 7.55 -2.59
N SER A 146 7.59 7.89 -1.53
CA SER A 146 6.79 6.93 -0.79
C SER A 146 5.53 6.54 -1.58
N GLY A 147 5.33 5.24 -1.77
CA GLY A 147 4.09 4.72 -2.34
C GLY A 147 2.87 5.07 -1.48
N ILE A 148 3.04 5.15 -0.16
CA ILE A 148 1.99 5.56 0.78
C ILE A 148 1.67 7.04 0.62
N GLU A 149 2.67 7.91 0.57
CA GLU A 149 2.47 9.33 0.33
C GLU A 149 1.71 9.59 -0.97
N TYR A 150 2.14 8.94 -2.05
CA TYR A 150 1.44 9.01 -3.34
C TYR A 150 -0.02 8.58 -3.21
N SER A 151 -0.27 7.46 -2.57
CA SER A 151 -1.60 6.88 -2.39
C SER A 151 -2.54 7.83 -1.62
N VAL A 152 -2.06 8.43 -0.53
CA VAL A 152 -2.83 9.38 0.29
C VAL A 152 -3.13 10.66 -0.51
N LYS A 153 -2.12 11.25 -1.14
CA LYS A 153 -2.30 12.46 -1.96
C LYS A 153 -3.26 12.22 -3.12
N ARG A 154 -3.13 11.06 -3.78
CA ARG A 154 -4.03 10.67 -4.89
C ARG A 154 -5.48 10.51 -4.43
N ALA A 155 -5.70 9.91 -3.26
CA ALA A 155 -7.04 9.80 -2.67
C ALA A 155 -7.66 11.18 -2.40
N PHE A 156 -6.89 12.12 -1.85
CA PHE A 156 -7.37 13.48 -1.57
C PHE A 156 -7.71 14.24 -2.86
N LEU A 157 -6.85 14.17 -3.87
CA LEU A 157 -7.12 14.77 -5.17
C LEU A 157 -8.38 14.18 -5.79
N SER A 158 -8.55 12.85 -5.76
CA SER A 158 -9.74 12.18 -6.29
C SER A 158 -11.01 12.62 -5.58
N ARG A 159 -10.98 12.78 -4.26
CA ARG A 159 -12.12 13.32 -3.49
C ARG A 159 -12.50 14.71 -3.97
N LYS A 160 -11.50 15.61 -4.10
CA LYS A 160 -11.71 16.98 -4.59
C LYS A 160 -12.25 16.99 -6.01
N ASP A 161 -11.65 16.26 -6.93
CA ASP A 161 -12.04 16.19 -8.35
C ASP A 161 -13.47 15.67 -8.54
N LYS A 162 -13.94 14.83 -7.62
CA LYS A 162 -15.31 14.29 -7.59
C LYS A 162 -16.30 15.12 -6.77
N GLY A 163 -15.91 16.32 -6.38
CA GLY A 163 -16.82 17.29 -5.74
C GLY A 163 -17.01 17.11 -4.24
N CYS A 164 -16.13 16.39 -3.55
CA CYS A 164 -16.15 16.34 -2.09
C CYS A 164 -15.80 17.72 -1.52
N ASN A 165 -16.73 18.33 -0.79
CA ASN A 165 -16.57 19.62 -0.14
C ASN A 165 -16.06 19.52 1.31
N GLN A 166 -15.79 18.31 1.79
CA GLN A 166 -15.26 18.07 3.12
C GLN A 166 -13.73 18.22 3.14
N ASN A 167 -13.20 18.79 4.22
CA ASN A 167 -11.77 19.02 4.36
C ASN A 167 -10.99 17.71 4.36
N SER A 168 -9.84 17.74 3.69
CA SER A 168 -8.83 16.68 3.75
C SER A 168 -7.53 17.27 4.26
N TYR A 169 -6.97 16.64 5.29
CA TYR A 169 -5.76 17.09 5.98
C TYR A 169 -4.66 16.06 5.78
N TYR A 170 -3.59 16.47 5.14
CA TYR A 170 -2.39 15.65 5.01
C TYR A 170 -1.38 16.02 6.09
N TYR A 171 -0.80 15.03 6.74
CA TYR A 171 0.36 15.21 7.60
C TYR A 171 1.52 14.34 7.14
N ARG A 172 2.73 14.83 7.34
CA ARG A 172 3.96 14.05 7.23
C ARG A 172 4.62 14.08 8.60
N PHE A 173 4.87 12.92 9.15
CA PHE A 173 5.59 12.80 10.41
C PHE A 173 7.09 12.72 10.11
N ASP A 174 7.82 13.70 10.60
CA ASP A 174 9.23 13.92 10.32
C ASP A 174 9.98 14.26 11.63
N ALA A 175 9.67 13.50 12.68
CA ALA A 175 10.31 13.69 13.99
C ALA A 175 11.62 12.91 14.03
N ASP A 176 12.70 13.64 14.29
CA ASP A 176 13.99 13.05 14.60
C ASP A 176 14.02 12.66 16.10
N ILE A 177 14.32 11.41 16.40
CA ILE A 177 14.43 10.91 17.77
C ILE A 177 15.92 10.97 18.15
N PRO A 178 16.33 11.83 19.10
CA PRO A 178 17.73 11.94 19.49
C PRO A 178 18.35 10.60 19.90
N GLY A 179 19.46 10.25 19.26
CA GLY A 179 20.20 9.01 19.51
C GLY A 179 19.70 7.77 18.75
N TRP A 180 18.73 7.95 17.86
CA TRP A 180 18.26 6.90 16.95
C TRP A 180 18.45 7.37 15.52
N ASP A 181 19.61 7.10 14.95
CA ASP A 181 19.85 7.34 13.53
C ASP A 181 18.90 6.47 12.71
N ASN A 182 18.11 7.07 11.85
CA ASN A 182 17.11 6.42 10.97
C ASN A 182 15.86 5.85 11.66
N ALA A 183 15.39 6.44 12.74
CA ALA A 183 14.14 6.05 13.39
C ALA A 183 12.92 6.94 12.97
N GLY A 184 12.89 7.34 11.71
CA GLY A 184 11.79 8.07 11.08
C GLY A 184 10.71 7.17 10.49
#